data_9d27849a6307f342baf1c342c4741e9d
#
_entry.id   9d27849a6307f342baf1c342c4741e9d
#
_cell.length_a   1.000
_cell.length_b   1.000
_cell.length_c   1.000
_cell.angle_alpha   90.00
_cell.angle_beta   90.00
_cell.angle_gamma   90.00
#
_symmetry.space_group_name_H-M   'P 1'
#
loop_
_entity.id
_entity.type
_entity.pdbx_description
1 polymer ?
#
loop_
_entity_poly.entity_id
_entity_poly.type
_entity_poly.pdbx_seq_one_letter_code
_entity_poly.pdbx_strand_id
1 'polypeptide(L)'
;IDAAIESKFVGYHDLTHDSKVTVLTTADALVDELKEGMEGTILVEETPFYATMGGQVADTGVIRTANAEFVVEDTIKLQGTKIGHVGKMTKGSIKVGETVTLAVDEARRNLIANNHSATHLMQKALRMVLGNHVEQAGSLVDPDKLRFDFTHFSPMTPEEIAKVEEIVNQEIQNGLDVVTNEMTIDEAKKTGAMALFGEKYGDTVRVVQMGDFSSELCGGTHVKNTSNISAFKIVSESGVAAGVRRIEALTGAGLIAHFNQVEETLKEAAALLKVSPADVVKRITALQEEVKTL
;
A
#
# COMPACT_ATOMS: atom_id res chain seq x y z
N ILE A 1 18.04 13.89 -19.68
CA ILE A 1 16.64 14.29 -19.95
C ILE A 1 16.51 15.80 -19.70
N ASP A 2 15.84 16.51 -20.61
CA ASP A 2 15.60 17.95 -20.50
C ASP A 2 14.89 18.28 -19.17
N ALA A 3 15.45 19.23 -18.43
CA ALA A 3 14.92 19.70 -17.15
C ALA A 3 13.51 20.32 -17.27
N ALA A 4 13.15 20.82 -18.46
CA ALA A 4 11.84 21.43 -18.72
C ALA A 4 10.71 20.40 -18.87
N ILE A 5 11.02 19.12 -19.06
CA ILE A 5 10.04 18.06 -19.17
C ILE A 5 9.44 17.77 -17.80
N GLU A 6 8.12 17.79 -17.71
CA GLU A 6 7.35 17.52 -16.49
C GLU A 6 6.39 16.38 -16.72
N SER A 7 6.07 15.65 -15.67
CA SER A 7 5.01 14.66 -15.65
C SER A 7 3.96 15.07 -14.63
N LYS A 8 2.68 14.97 -15.01
CA LYS A 8 1.57 15.22 -14.09
C LYS A 8 0.91 13.90 -13.69
N PHE A 9 0.80 13.67 -12.40
CA PHE A 9 0.07 12.51 -11.89
C PHE A 9 -1.44 12.80 -11.87
N VAL A 10 -2.23 11.95 -12.55
CA VAL A 10 -3.69 12.05 -12.61
C VAL A 10 -4.39 10.84 -11.99
N GLY A 11 -3.64 9.95 -11.36
CA GLY A 11 -4.09 8.63 -10.87
C GLY A 11 -4.91 8.64 -9.58
N TYR A 12 -5.20 9.80 -8.99
CA TYR A 12 -6.15 9.85 -7.86
C TYR A 12 -7.58 9.59 -8.29
N HIS A 13 -7.92 9.92 -9.53
CA HIS A 13 -9.27 9.80 -10.09
C HIS A 13 -9.34 8.86 -11.28
N ASP A 14 -8.25 8.72 -12.03
CA ASP A 14 -8.22 7.96 -13.28
C ASP A 14 -7.26 6.77 -13.16
N LEU A 15 -7.72 5.59 -13.58
CA LEU A 15 -6.89 4.39 -13.69
C LEU A 15 -6.49 4.11 -15.14
N THR A 16 -7.17 4.74 -16.09
CA THR A 16 -6.87 4.70 -17.51
C THR A 16 -6.83 6.11 -18.05
N HIS A 17 -5.81 6.43 -18.81
CA HIS A 17 -5.62 7.79 -19.33
C HIS A 17 -4.84 7.76 -20.63
N ASP A 18 -5.23 8.59 -21.59
CA ASP A 18 -4.51 8.79 -22.84
C ASP A 18 -3.54 9.95 -22.68
N SER A 19 -2.29 9.77 -23.11
CA SER A 19 -1.27 10.79 -22.98
C SER A 19 -0.23 10.65 -24.08
N LYS A 20 0.55 11.71 -24.29
CA LYS A 20 1.60 11.79 -25.29
C LYS A 20 2.95 11.38 -24.70
N VAL A 21 3.67 10.52 -25.41
CA VAL A 21 5.03 10.12 -25.05
C VAL A 21 5.99 11.30 -25.25
N THR A 22 6.68 11.68 -24.18
CA THR A 22 7.64 12.77 -24.18
C THR A 22 9.09 12.30 -24.29
N VAL A 23 9.43 11.18 -23.64
CA VAL A 23 10.79 10.63 -23.59
C VAL A 23 10.73 9.11 -23.59
N LEU A 24 11.66 8.49 -24.30
CA LEU A 24 11.94 7.07 -24.24
C LEU A 24 13.42 6.88 -23.92
N THR A 25 13.71 5.97 -22.98
CA THR A 25 15.09 5.62 -22.63
C THR A 25 15.31 4.12 -22.62
N THR A 26 16.54 3.71 -22.88
CA THR A 26 17.06 2.39 -22.56
C THR A 26 18.09 2.53 -21.44
N ALA A 27 18.72 1.45 -21.01
CA ALA A 27 19.76 1.49 -19.98
C ALA A 27 20.92 2.43 -20.32
N ASP A 28 21.19 2.64 -21.62
CA ASP A 28 22.39 3.30 -22.09
C ASP A 28 22.14 4.71 -22.65
N ALA A 29 20.92 5.02 -23.13
CA ALA A 29 20.70 6.27 -23.86
C ALA A 29 19.22 6.65 -23.98
N LEU A 30 19.00 7.92 -24.35
CA LEU A 30 17.73 8.39 -24.90
C LEU A 30 17.54 7.77 -26.29
N VAL A 31 16.33 7.35 -26.60
CA VAL A 31 15.99 6.77 -27.91
C VAL A 31 14.71 7.39 -28.44
N ASP A 32 14.50 7.31 -29.77
CA ASP A 32 13.30 7.82 -30.40
C ASP A 32 12.19 6.76 -30.48
N GLU A 33 12.56 5.50 -30.30
CA GLU A 33 11.64 4.36 -30.44
C GLU A 33 12.06 3.21 -29.53
N LEU A 34 11.09 2.57 -28.91
CA LEU A 34 11.24 1.26 -28.25
C LEU A 34 10.56 0.21 -29.11
N LYS A 35 11.32 -0.80 -29.50
CA LYS A 35 10.88 -1.92 -30.36
C LYS A 35 10.56 -3.16 -29.54
N GLU A 36 9.78 -4.07 -30.13
CA GLU A 36 9.41 -5.34 -29.49
C GLU A 36 10.62 -6.06 -28.90
N GLY A 37 10.47 -6.52 -27.68
CA GLY A 37 11.53 -7.18 -26.92
C GLY A 37 12.48 -6.27 -26.15
N MET A 38 12.46 -4.98 -26.43
CA MET A 38 13.33 -4.03 -25.72
C MET A 38 12.80 -3.69 -24.33
N GLU A 39 13.72 -3.62 -23.37
CA GLU A 39 13.47 -3.06 -22.06
C GLU A 39 13.75 -1.56 -22.10
N GLY A 40 12.99 -0.78 -21.35
CA GLY A 40 13.19 0.66 -21.31
C GLY A 40 12.27 1.37 -20.35
N THR A 41 12.29 2.69 -20.45
CA THR A 41 11.47 3.57 -19.62
C THR A 41 10.71 4.55 -20.50
N ILE A 42 9.42 4.69 -20.26
CA ILE A 42 8.53 5.61 -20.97
C ILE A 42 8.13 6.75 -20.04
N LEU A 43 8.29 7.98 -20.51
CA LEU A 43 7.75 9.17 -19.87
C LEU A 43 6.64 9.74 -20.75
N VAL A 44 5.57 10.21 -20.10
CA VAL A 44 4.41 10.82 -20.77
C VAL A 44 4.08 12.16 -20.09
N GLU A 45 3.21 12.96 -20.72
CA GLU A 45 2.80 14.26 -20.17
C GLU A 45 1.98 14.10 -18.90
N GLU A 46 1.00 13.18 -18.90
CA GLU A 46 0.11 12.90 -17.79
C GLU A 46 -0.01 11.39 -17.59
N THR A 47 0.09 10.92 -16.33
CA THR A 47 0.07 9.50 -16.03
C THR A 47 -0.84 9.17 -14.84
N PRO A 48 -1.63 8.08 -14.94
CA PRO A 48 -2.38 7.54 -13.81
C PRO A 48 -1.53 6.64 -12.90
N PHE A 49 -0.27 6.34 -13.26
CA PHE A 49 0.62 5.46 -12.52
C PHE A 49 1.25 6.19 -11.32
N TYR A 50 1.03 5.64 -10.13
CA TYR A 50 1.68 6.12 -8.91
C TYR A 50 3.12 5.62 -8.87
N ALA A 51 4.07 6.53 -8.73
CA ALA A 51 5.48 6.19 -8.53
C ALA A 51 5.77 5.92 -7.06
N THR A 52 6.66 4.98 -6.78
CA THR A 52 7.06 4.65 -5.40
C THR A 52 7.44 5.91 -4.64
N MET A 53 6.73 6.18 -3.55
CA MET A 53 6.94 7.33 -2.69
C MET A 53 6.20 7.14 -1.36
N GLY A 54 6.75 7.72 -0.28
CA GLY A 54 6.07 7.75 1.01
C GLY A 54 5.76 6.37 1.60
N GLY A 55 6.53 5.34 1.25
CA GLY A 55 6.32 3.96 1.70
C GLY A 55 5.32 3.17 0.87
N GLN A 56 4.58 3.80 -0.05
CA GLN A 56 3.70 3.07 -0.97
C GLN A 56 4.47 2.63 -2.20
N VAL A 57 4.37 1.33 -2.55
CA VAL A 57 4.98 0.79 -3.76
C VAL A 57 4.28 1.28 -5.02
N ALA A 58 5.02 1.29 -6.12
CA ALA A 58 4.55 1.78 -7.41
C ALA A 58 3.43 0.93 -8.01
N ASP A 59 2.64 1.57 -8.86
CA ASP A 59 1.71 0.87 -9.74
C ASP A 59 2.43 0.11 -10.83
N THR A 60 1.79 -0.94 -11.30
CA THR A 60 2.10 -1.69 -12.51
C THR A 60 0.90 -1.68 -13.44
N GLY A 61 1.10 -2.11 -14.67
CA GLY A 61 0.03 -2.16 -15.67
C GLY A 61 0.59 -2.20 -17.07
N VAL A 62 -0.12 -1.55 -18.01
CA VAL A 62 0.28 -1.54 -19.42
C VAL A 62 0.19 -0.15 -20.02
N ILE A 63 1.06 0.11 -20.98
CA ILE A 63 0.99 1.27 -21.89
C ILE A 63 0.82 0.69 -23.30
N ARG A 64 -0.24 1.09 -24.00
CA ARG A 64 -0.60 0.47 -25.28
C ARG A 64 -1.02 1.47 -26.34
N THR A 65 -0.90 1.03 -27.59
CA THR A 65 -1.55 1.59 -28.76
C THR A 65 -2.38 0.48 -29.42
N ALA A 66 -3.02 0.78 -30.55
CA ALA A 66 -3.75 -0.27 -31.31
C ALA A 66 -2.85 -1.46 -31.69
N ASN A 67 -1.55 -1.23 -31.90
CA ASN A 67 -0.60 -2.21 -32.44
C ASN A 67 0.58 -2.52 -31.53
N ALA A 68 0.64 -1.94 -30.34
CA ALA A 68 1.79 -2.07 -29.45
C ALA A 68 1.36 -2.22 -27.98
N GLU A 69 2.17 -2.93 -27.22
CA GLU A 69 1.99 -3.08 -25.79
C GLU A 69 3.34 -3.04 -25.08
N PHE A 70 3.39 -2.23 -24.03
CA PHE A 70 4.50 -2.13 -23.09
C PHE A 70 3.99 -2.52 -21.70
N VAL A 71 4.61 -3.53 -21.09
CA VAL A 71 4.26 -3.98 -19.74
C VAL A 71 5.05 -3.15 -18.73
N VAL A 72 4.36 -2.41 -17.87
CA VAL A 72 4.95 -1.59 -16.82
C VAL A 72 5.17 -2.46 -15.59
N GLU A 73 6.42 -2.70 -15.25
CA GLU A 73 6.83 -3.51 -14.09
C GLU A 73 7.10 -2.66 -12.85
N ASP A 74 7.46 -1.39 -13.07
CA ASP A 74 7.75 -0.44 -11.99
C ASP A 74 7.49 0.99 -12.48
N THR A 75 7.19 1.87 -11.54
CA THR A 75 7.03 3.30 -11.81
C THR A 75 7.87 4.08 -10.82
N ILE A 76 8.77 4.90 -11.32
CA ILE A 76 9.79 5.56 -10.53
C ILE A 76 9.73 7.08 -10.67
N LYS A 77 10.10 7.78 -9.61
CA LYS A 77 10.35 9.21 -9.67
C LYS A 77 11.76 9.47 -10.18
N LEU A 78 11.85 10.29 -11.20
CA LEU A 78 13.09 10.81 -11.73
C LEU A 78 13.28 12.24 -11.22
N GLN A 79 14.38 12.88 -11.62
CA GLN A 79 14.69 14.24 -11.20
C GLN A 79 13.55 15.22 -11.51
N GLY A 80 13.19 16.06 -10.56
CA GLY A 80 12.07 17.00 -10.69
C GLY A 80 10.72 16.31 -10.53
N THR A 81 9.78 16.63 -11.41
CA THR A 81 8.43 16.04 -11.43
C THR A 81 8.30 14.85 -12.38
N LYS A 82 9.40 14.39 -12.97
CA LYS A 82 9.39 13.33 -13.97
C LYS A 82 9.02 11.99 -13.36
N ILE A 83 8.13 11.26 -14.05
CA ILE A 83 7.71 9.90 -13.69
C ILE A 83 8.09 8.96 -14.83
N GLY A 84 8.90 7.96 -14.52
CA GLY A 84 9.34 6.95 -15.47
C GLY A 84 8.60 5.62 -15.29
N HIS A 85 8.03 5.09 -16.39
CA HIS A 85 7.39 3.78 -16.41
C HIS A 85 8.41 2.79 -16.95
N VAL A 86 8.89 1.91 -16.06
CA VAL A 86 9.95 0.95 -16.36
C VAL A 86 9.34 -0.40 -16.74
N GLY A 87 9.77 -0.97 -17.82
CA GLY A 87 9.26 -2.26 -18.26
C GLY A 87 9.79 -2.72 -19.61
N LYS A 88 8.95 -3.45 -20.34
CA LYS A 88 9.35 -4.14 -21.57
C LYS A 88 8.28 -4.04 -22.65
N MET A 89 8.72 -3.80 -23.89
CA MET A 89 7.87 -3.90 -25.09
C MET A 89 7.56 -5.38 -25.37
N THR A 90 6.32 -5.79 -25.18
CA THR A 90 5.87 -7.16 -25.44
C THR A 90 5.29 -7.33 -26.84
N LYS A 91 4.89 -6.22 -27.48
CA LYS A 91 4.30 -6.22 -28.82
C LYS A 91 4.53 -4.89 -29.51
N GLY A 92 4.90 -4.92 -30.78
CA GLY A 92 5.03 -3.74 -31.63
C GLY A 92 6.07 -2.75 -31.14
N SER A 93 5.90 -1.48 -31.48
CA SER A 93 6.82 -0.41 -31.11
C SER A 93 6.07 0.84 -30.69
N ILE A 94 6.74 1.68 -29.87
CA ILE A 94 6.26 2.99 -29.44
C ILE A 94 7.33 4.02 -29.74
N LYS A 95 6.92 5.17 -30.29
CA LYS A 95 7.81 6.29 -30.65
C LYS A 95 7.50 7.51 -29.80
N VAL A 96 8.50 8.36 -29.61
CA VAL A 96 8.34 9.69 -29.01
C VAL A 96 7.31 10.48 -29.83
N GLY A 97 6.39 11.14 -29.15
CA GLY A 97 5.33 11.94 -29.75
C GLY A 97 4.03 11.20 -30.01
N GLU A 98 4.02 9.87 -29.95
CA GLU A 98 2.78 9.10 -30.06
C GLU A 98 1.86 9.29 -28.86
N THR A 99 0.56 9.23 -29.12
CA THR A 99 -0.45 9.14 -28.07
C THR A 99 -0.64 7.69 -27.68
N VAL A 100 -0.52 7.41 -26.40
CA VAL A 100 -0.67 6.05 -25.83
C VAL A 100 -1.78 6.03 -24.80
N THR A 101 -2.34 4.86 -24.57
CA THR A 101 -3.28 4.61 -23.48
C THR A 101 -2.53 3.93 -22.34
N LEU A 102 -2.53 4.59 -21.19
CA LEU A 102 -1.95 4.06 -19.96
C LEU A 102 -3.07 3.43 -19.11
N ALA A 103 -2.89 2.19 -18.71
CA ALA A 103 -3.87 1.47 -17.89
C ALA A 103 -3.18 0.85 -16.67
N VAL A 104 -3.52 1.35 -15.50
CA VAL A 104 -3.05 0.81 -14.20
C VAL A 104 -3.72 -0.53 -13.95
N ASP A 105 -2.97 -1.48 -13.37
CA ASP A 105 -3.54 -2.72 -12.83
C ASP A 105 -4.46 -2.36 -11.65
N GLU A 106 -5.75 -2.28 -11.92
CA GLU A 106 -6.76 -1.82 -10.98
C GLU A 106 -6.87 -2.73 -9.76
N ALA A 107 -6.90 -4.04 -9.97
CA ALA A 107 -7.01 -5.00 -8.87
C ALA A 107 -5.83 -4.85 -7.90
N ARG A 108 -4.63 -4.71 -8.43
CA ARG A 108 -3.43 -4.51 -7.61
C ARG A 108 -3.44 -3.16 -6.89
N ARG A 109 -3.84 -2.07 -7.57
CA ARG A 109 -4.00 -0.74 -6.96
C ARG A 109 -4.99 -0.77 -5.80
N ASN A 110 -6.10 -1.49 -5.95
CA ASN A 110 -7.11 -1.61 -4.90
C ASN A 110 -6.56 -2.31 -3.66
N LEU A 111 -5.75 -3.35 -3.82
CA LEU A 111 -5.07 -4.01 -2.68
C LEU A 111 -4.12 -3.05 -1.96
N ILE A 112 -3.35 -2.27 -2.70
CA ILE A 112 -2.45 -1.26 -2.14
C ILE A 112 -3.25 -0.18 -1.40
N ALA A 113 -4.32 0.34 -1.98
CA ALA A 113 -5.16 1.37 -1.38
C ALA A 113 -5.81 0.88 -0.08
N ASN A 114 -6.27 -0.37 -0.02
CA ASN A 114 -6.79 -0.98 1.20
C ASN A 114 -5.76 -0.96 2.31
N ASN A 115 -4.54 -1.40 2.02
CA ASN A 115 -3.45 -1.43 2.99
C ASN A 115 -3.00 -0.03 3.42
N HIS A 116 -2.97 0.92 2.49
CA HIS A 116 -2.59 2.29 2.82
C HIS A 116 -3.63 2.98 3.72
N SER A 117 -4.90 2.84 3.38
CA SER A 117 -5.97 3.40 4.20
C SER A 117 -6.06 2.74 5.58
N ALA A 118 -5.86 1.41 5.66
CA ALA A 118 -5.79 0.71 6.94
C ALA A 118 -4.61 1.20 7.80
N THR A 119 -3.50 1.58 7.19
CA THR A 119 -2.35 2.16 7.90
C THR A 119 -2.75 3.43 8.65
N HIS A 120 -3.51 4.32 8.03
CA HIS A 120 -3.99 5.54 8.67
C HIS A 120 -4.96 5.25 9.83
N LEU A 121 -5.90 4.33 9.64
CA LEU A 121 -6.80 3.91 10.71
C LEU A 121 -6.02 3.31 11.89
N MET A 122 -5.03 2.47 11.60
CA MET A 122 -4.20 1.84 12.61
C MET A 122 -3.34 2.85 13.37
N GLN A 123 -2.74 3.82 12.69
CA GLN A 123 -1.94 4.86 13.34
C GLN A 123 -2.78 5.62 14.37
N LYS A 124 -3.99 6.01 14.03
CA LYS A 124 -4.91 6.66 14.96
C LYS A 124 -5.26 5.74 16.13
N ALA A 125 -5.57 4.48 15.87
CA ALA A 125 -5.88 3.50 16.90
C ALA A 125 -4.69 3.27 17.85
N LEU A 126 -3.47 3.18 17.32
CA LEU A 126 -2.25 3.06 18.13
C LEU A 126 -2.09 4.25 19.09
N ARG A 127 -2.35 5.46 18.63
CA ARG A 127 -2.29 6.66 19.48
C ARG A 127 -3.37 6.63 20.56
N MET A 128 -4.56 6.14 20.24
CA MET A 128 -5.65 6.01 21.21
C MET A 128 -5.33 4.97 22.31
N VAL A 129 -4.67 3.87 21.96
CA VAL A 129 -4.37 2.77 22.87
C VAL A 129 -3.07 2.97 23.62
N LEU A 130 -2.01 3.41 22.94
CA LEU A 130 -0.66 3.51 23.50
C LEU A 130 -0.31 4.92 23.98
N GLY A 131 -0.84 5.95 23.34
CA GLY A 131 -0.59 7.35 23.67
C GLY A 131 -0.07 8.18 22.50
N ASN A 132 -0.02 9.50 22.72
CA ASN A 132 0.33 10.47 21.69
C ASN A 132 1.82 10.50 21.32
N HIS A 133 2.66 9.75 22.02
CA HIS A 133 4.08 9.57 21.68
C HIS A 133 4.29 8.71 20.43
N VAL A 134 3.26 7.99 20.00
CA VAL A 134 3.33 7.16 18.78
C VAL A 134 3.44 8.05 17.56
N GLU A 135 4.58 7.92 16.87
CA GLU A 135 4.87 8.62 15.61
C GLU A 135 5.41 7.62 14.59
N GLN A 136 5.11 7.85 13.34
CA GLN A 136 5.63 7.03 12.26
C GLN A 136 7.15 7.18 12.16
N ALA A 137 7.87 6.05 12.22
CA ALA A 137 9.31 5.95 11.97
C ALA A 137 9.63 5.36 10.59
N GLY A 138 8.70 4.63 10.01
CA GLY A 138 8.78 4.05 8.68
C GLY A 138 7.46 3.42 8.29
N SER A 139 7.27 3.20 6.99
CA SER A 139 6.08 2.58 6.44
C SER A 139 6.39 1.89 5.12
N LEU A 140 5.78 0.73 4.90
CA LEU A 140 5.79 0.05 3.62
C LEU A 140 4.39 -0.50 3.36
N VAL A 141 3.82 -0.10 2.22
CA VAL A 141 2.50 -0.53 1.78
C VAL A 141 2.64 -1.16 0.41
N ASP A 142 2.31 -2.43 0.31
CA ASP A 142 2.31 -3.20 -0.93
C ASP A 142 0.98 -3.95 -1.11
N PRO A 143 0.77 -4.70 -2.22
CA PRO A 143 -0.48 -5.42 -2.43
C PRO A 143 -0.76 -6.51 -1.40
N ASP A 144 0.27 -7.07 -0.77
CA ASP A 144 0.15 -8.23 0.11
C ASP A 144 -0.07 -7.84 1.56
N LYS A 145 0.57 -6.75 2.01
CA LYS A 145 0.55 -6.35 3.42
C LYS A 145 0.89 -4.87 3.62
N LEU A 146 0.66 -4.42 4.82
CA LEU A 146 1.24 -3.19 5.33
C LEU A 146 2.27 -3.49 6.41
N ARG A 147 3.30 -2.67 6.46
CA ARG A 147 4.30 -2.66 7.53
C ARG A 147 4.38 -1.24 8.07
N PHE A 148 4.30 -1.10 9.37
CA PHE A 148 4.35 0.21 10.03
C PHE A 148 5.32 0.18 11.19
N ASP A 149 6.32 1.06 11.15
CA ASP A 149 7.31 1.25 12.20
C ASP A 149 6.95 2.52 12.97
N PHE A 150 6.93 2.44 14.28
CA PHE A 150 6.48 3.55 15.13
C PHE A 150 7.25 3.63 16.46
N THR A 151 7.28 4.82 17.02
CA THR A 151 7.94 5.07 18.29
C THR A 151 7.10 4.55 19.46
N HIS A 152 7.65 3.59 20.19
CA HIS A 152 7.08 3.06 21.43
C HIS A 152 8.15 2.28 22.18
N PHE A 153 8.09 2.33 23.50
CA PHE A 153 9.19 1.93 24.38
C PHE A 153 9.13 0.45 24.84
N SER A 154 8.04 -0.27 24.57
CA SER A 154 7.88 -1.66 25.01
C SER A 154 7.09 -2.50 24.01
N PRO A 155 7.22 -3.84 24.04
CA PRO A 155 6.35 -4.71 23.27
C PRO A 155 4.88 -4.43 23.60
N MET A 156 4.02 -4.46 22.56
CA MET A 156 2.58 -4.36 22.76
C MET A 156 2.07 -5.65 23.42
N THR A 157 1.17 -5.50 24.38
CA THR A 157 0.51 -6.65 24.99
C THR A 157 -0.54 -7.25 24.03
N PRO A 158 -0.91 -8.54 24.21
CA PRO A 158 -2.01 -9.12 23.41
C PRO A 158 -3.31 -8.32 23.52
N GLU A 159 -3.60 -7.76 24.68
CA GLU A 159 -4.79 -6.92 24.92
C GLU A 159 -4.73 -5.59 24.14
N GLU A 160 -3.56 -4.97 24.08
CA GLU A 160 -3.33 -3.74 23.31
C GLU A 160 -3.49 -4.02 21.80
N ILE A 161 -2.91 -5.11 21.31
CA ILE A 161 -3.04 -5.53 19.91
C ILE A 161 -4.52 -5.78 19.56
N ALA A 162 -5.24 -6.53 20.41
CA ALA A 162 -6.65 -6.81 20.21
C ALA A 162 -7.49 -5.53 20.20
N LYS A 163 -7.17 -4.57 21.05
CA LYS A 163 -7.89 -3.29 21.12
C LYS A 163 -7.67 -2.44 19.87
N VAL A 164 -6.45 -2.39 19.34
CA VAL A 164 -6.15 -1.72 18.09
C VAL A 164 -6.92 -2.35 16.93
N GLU A 165 -6.94 -3.68 16.83
CA GLU A 165 -7.71 -4.39 15.81
C GLU A 165 -9.21 -4.10 15.92
N GLU A 166 -9.76 -4.09 17.14
CA GLU A 166 -11.16 -3.79 17.40
C GLU A 166 -11.52 -2.38 16.90
N ILE A 167 -10.71 -1.38 17.22
CA ILE A 167 -10.94 0.01 16.79
C ILE A 167 -10.89 0.12 15.27
N VAL A 168 -9.87 -0.44 14.64
CA VAL A 168 -9.72 -0.36 13.18
C VAL A 168 -10.88 -1.05 12.47
N ASN A 169 -11.24 -2.26 12.90
CA ASN A 169 -12.35 -2.99 12.30
C ASN A 169 -13.70 -2.30 12.53
N GLN A 170 -13.88 -1.62 13.66
CA GLN A 170 -15.09 -0.84 13.90
C GLN A 170 -15.21 0.31 12.91
N GLU A 171 -14.12 1.02 12.62
CA GLU A 171 -14.13 2.12 11.66
C GLU A 171 -14.28 1.63 10.21
N ILE A 172 -13.82 0.43 9.91
CA ILE A 172 -14.10 -0.25 8.63
C ILE A 172 -15.61 -0.51 8.50
N GLN A 173 -16.22 -1.08 9.53
CA GLN A 173 -17.65 -1.38 9.55
C GLN A 173 -18.52 -0.13 9.52
N ASN A 174 -18.07 0.96 10.12
CA ASN A 174 -18.77 2.24 10.11
C ASN A 174 -18.89 2.85 8.72
N GLY A 175 -18.07 2.40 7.77
CA GLY A 175 -18.16 2.85 6.39
C GLY A 175 -17.90 4.36 6.23
N LEU A 176 -16.78 4.84 6.77
CA LEU A 176 -16.40 6.25 6.70
C LEU A 176 -16.02 6.65 5.28
N ASP A 177 -16.54 7.77 4.80
CA ASP A 177 -16.07 8.34 3.54
C ASP A 177 -14.65 8.86 3.68
N VAL A 178 -13.82 8.56 2.68
CA VAL A 178 -12.45 9.05 2.60
C VAL A 178 -12.42 10.24 1.65
N VAL A 179 -12.18 11.42 2.19
CA VAL A 179 -12.20 12.68 1.45
C VAL A 179 -10.80 13.26 1.42
N THR A 180 -10.36 13.68 0.25
CA THR A 180 -9.05 14.28 0.06
C THR A 180 -9.20 15.70 -0.45
N ASN A 181 -8.50 16.64 0.20
CA ASN A 181 -8.52 18.04 -0.18
C ASN A 181 -7.11 18.58 -0.25
N GLU A 182 -6.84 19.40 -1.27
CA GLU A 182 -5.62 20.19 -1.34
C GLU A 182 -5.86 21.53 -0.62
N MET A 183 -4.88 21.93 0.18
CA MET A 183 -4.94 23.17 0.95
C MET A 183 -3.54 23.66 1.30
N THR A 184 -3.44 24.88 1.83
CA THR A 184 -2.17 25.37 2.35
C THR A 184 -1.80 24.63 3.65
N ILE A 185 -0.50 24.63 3.99
CA ILE A 185 -0.03 24.05 5.25
C ILE A 185 -0.74 24.66 6.46
N ASP A 186 -0.94 25.99 6.46
CA ASP A 186 -1.62 26.66 7.56
C ASP A 186 -3.07 26.23 7.71
N GLU A 187 -3.80 26.07 6.60
CA GLU A 187 -5.16 25.53 6.60
C GLU A 187 -5.18 24.07 7.10
N ALA A 188 -4.21 23.27 6.67
CA ALA A 188 -4.10 21.87 7.12
C ALA A 188 -3.88 21.77 8.63
N LYS A 189 -3.04 22.62 9.20
CA LYS A 189 -2.83 22.68 10.64
C LYS A 189 -4.09 23.01 11.42
N LYS A 190 -4.95 23.86 10.87
CA LYS A 190 -6.25 24.23 11.48
C LYS A 190 -7.24 23.07 11.48
N THR A 191 -7.13 22.10 10.56
CA THR A 191 -7.97 20.90 10.55
C THR A 191 -7.53 19.83 11.56
N GLY A 192 -6.40 20.04 12.25
CA GLY A 192 -5.81 19.05 13.12
C GLY A 192 -5.08 17.93 12.39
N ALA A 193 -4.83 18.10 11.09
CA ALA A 193 -4.14 17.08 10.29
C ALA A 193 -2.72 16.80 10.82
N MET A 194 -2.39 15.51 10.92
CA MET A 194 -1.07 15.08 11.33
C MET A 194 -0.09 15.11 10.15
N ALA A 195 1.08 15.73 10.37
CA ALA A 195 2.19 15.72 9.45
C ALA A 195 3.22 14.66 9.88
N LEU A 196 3.95 14.09 8.92
CA LEU A 196 5.08 13.22 9.23
C LEU A 196 6.25 14.06 9.76
N PHE A 197 6.89 13.57 10.81
CA PHE A 197 8.05 14.23 11.40
C PHE A 197 9.22 14.25 10.41
N GLY A 198 9.81 15.44 10.20
CA GLY A 198 10.96 15.61 9.32
C GLY A 198 10.65 15.69 7.82
N GLU A 199 9.42 15.55 7.40
CA GLU A 199 9.05 15.77 6.00
C GLU A 199 8.98 17.26 5.67
N LYS A 200 9.45 17.58 4.47
CA LYS A 200 9.31 18.92 3.91
C LYS A 200 8.08 18.96 3.01
N TYR A 201 7.17 19.86 3.31
CA TYR A 201 5.96 20.07 2.53
C TYR A 201 6.12 21.34 1.68
N GLY A 202 5.54 21.30 0.47
CA GLY A 202 5.40 22.49 -0.37
C GLY A 202 4.34 23.45 0.19
N ASP A 203 4.01 24.46 -0.59
CA ASP A 203 3.00 25.47 -0.21
C ASP A 203 1.61 24.84 -0.11
N THR A 204 1.33 23.84 -0.94
CA THR A 204 0.07 23.11 -0.98
C THR A 204 0.29 21.67 -0.53
N VAL A 205 -0.56 21.19 0.36
CA VAL A 205 -0.55 19.82 0.88
C VAL A 205 -1.87 19.12 0.62
N ARG A 206 -1.82 17.79 0.54
CA ARG A 206 -3.00 16.95 0.37
C ARG A 206 -3.38 16.36 1.72
N VAL A 207 -4.57 16.70 2.20
CA VAL A 207 -5.14 16.19 3.46
C VAL A 207 -6.10 15.06 3.15
N VAL A 208 -5.86 13.90 3.75
CA VAL A 208 -6.73 12.72 3.67
C VAL A 208 -7.51 12.60 4.96
N GLN A 209 -8.83 12.69 4.87
CA GLN A 209 -9.74 12.67 6.00
C GLN A 209 -10.66 11.47 5.92
N MET A 210 -10.72 10.68 7.00
CA MET A 210 -11.57 9.48 7.11
C MET A 210 -12.65 9.75 8.15
N GLY A 211 -13.80 10.27 7.71
CA GLY A 211 -14.86 10.75 8.59
C GLY A 211 -14.31 11.76 9.61
N ASP A 212 -14.75 11.65 10.85
CA ASP A 212 -14.21 12.43 11.97
C ASP A 212 -13.10 11.68 12.73
N PHE A 213 -12.73 10.49 12.26
CA PHE A 213 -11.80 9.61 12.97
C PHE A 213 -10.33 9.95 12.72
N SER A 214 -9.95 10.21 11.47
CA SER A 214 -8.55 10.44 11.09
C SER A 214 -8.43 11.57 10.08
N SER A 215 -7.39 12.39 10.24
CA SER A 215 -7.03 13.46 9.31
C SER A 215 -5.51 13.55 9.25
N GLU A 216 -4.93 13.28 8.08
CA GLU A 216 -3.48 13.22 7.91
C GLU A 216 -3.04 13.81 6.57
N LEU A 217 -1.80 14.31 6.53
CA LEU A 217 -1.16 14.68 5.27
C LEU A 217 -0.65 13.42 4.58
N CYS A 218 -1.10 13.18 3.37
CA CYS A 218 -0.69 12.00 2.61
C CYS A 218 -0.84 12.19 1.10
N GLY A 219 0.21 11.83 0.37
CA GLY A 219 0.21 11.84 -1.10
C GLY A 219 -0.16 10.50 -1.74
N GLY A 220 -0.39 9.44 -0.95
CA GLY A 220 -0.69 8.11 -1.45
C GLY A 220 -2.11 7.92 -1.99
N THR A 221 -2.38 6.70 -2.43
CA THR A 221 -3.70 6.32 -2.94
C THR A 221 -4.53 5.63 -1.87
N HIS A 222 -5.81 5.96 -1.82
CA HIS A 222 -6.70 5.51 -0.75
C HIS A 222 -8.02 4.95 -1.30
N VAL A 223 -8.69 4.16 -0.47
CA VAL A 223 -10.08 3.74 -0.72
C VAL A 223 -11.01 4.95 -0.68
N LYS A 224 -12.15 4.86 -1.33
CA LYS A 224 -13.18 5.91 -1.28
C LYS A 224 -14.01 5.85 -0.01
N ASN A 225 -14.11 4.64 0.58
CA ASN A 225 -14.85 4.38 1.80
C ASN A 225 -14.13 3.29 2.58
N THR A 226 -14.06 3.41 3.90
CA THR A 226 -13.32 2.45 4.74
C THR A 226 -13.90 1.04 4.67
N SER A 227 -15.18 0.88 4.33
CA SER A 227 -15.78 -0.45 4.13
C SER A 227 -15.11 -1.27 3.03
N ASN A 228 -14.45 -0.62 2.07
CA ASN A 228 -13.73 -1.29 0.99
C ASN A 228 -12.53 -2.12 1.49
N ILE A 229 -12.02 -1.79 2.68
CA ILE A 229 -10.90 -2.54 3.31
C ILE A 229 -11.35 -3.94 3.72
N SER A 230 -12.63 -4.13 4.01
CA SER A 230 -13.30 -5.35 4.44
C SER A 230 -12.98 -5.78 5.86
N ALA A 231 -11.72 -6.06 6.18
CA ALA A 231 -11.27 -6.46 7.51
C ALA A 231 -9.77 -6.22 7.67
N PHE A 232 -9.33 -6.15 8.92
CA PHE A 232 -7.94 -5.86 9.29
C PHE A 232 -7.47 -6.80 10.39
N LYS A 233 -6.23 -7.31 10.27
CA LYS A 233 -5.61 -8.18 11.27
C LYS A 233 -4.13 -7.87 11.40
N ILE A 234 -3.65 -7.68 12.64
CA ILE A 234 -2.23 -7.60 12.94
C ILE A 234 -1.68 -9.03 12.99
N VAL A 235 -0.67 -9.33 12.17
CA VAL A 235 -0.07 -10.68 12.12
C VAL A 235 1.28 -10.75 12.82
N SER A 236 1.95 -9.62 13.03
CA SER A 236 3.19 -9.58 13.83
C SER A 236 3.41 -8.23 14.48
N GLU A 237 4.08 -8.24 15.62
CA GLU A 237 4.55 -7.06 16.33
C GLU A 237 5.94 -7.40 16.88
N SER A 238 6.94 -6.57 16.58
CA SER A 238 8.33 -6.82 16.95
C SER A 238 9.11 -5.51 17.11
N GLY A 239 10.26 -5.58 17.77
CA GLY A 239 11.21 -4.47 17.85
C GLY A 239 12.17 -4.47 16.66
N VAL A 240 12.49 -3.27 16.15
CA VAL A 240 13.45 -3.11 15.04
C VAL A 240 14.64 -2.23 15.41
N ALA A 241 14.47 -1.37 16.40
CA ALA A 241 15.53 -0.52 16.97
C ALA A 241 15.11 -0.11 18.38
N ALA A 242 16.03 0.53 19.11
CA ALA A 242 15.70 1.06 20.43
C ALA A 242 14.56 2.08 20.32
N GLY A 243 13.48 1.85 21.06
CA GLY A 243 12.31 2.71 21.06
C GLY A 243 11.46 2.68 19.78
N VAL A 244 11.66 1.72 18.88
CA VAL A 244 10.91 1.58 17.65
C VAL A 244 10.32 0.17 17.52
N ARG A 245 9.00 0.10 17.37
CA ARG A 245 8.26 -1.14 17.16
C ARG A 245 7.80 -1.26 15.71
N ARG A 246 7.63 -2.49 15.25
CA ARG A 246 7.15 -2.80 13.89
C ARG A 246 5.90 -3.66 13.95
N ILE A 247 4.87 -3.24 13.24
CA ILE A 247 3.67 -4.03 13.00
C ILE A 247 3.62 -4.43 11.53
N GLU A 248 3.25 -5.68 11.28
CA GLU A 248 2.78 -6.15 9.97
C GLU A 248 1.32 -6.52 10.09
N ALA A 249 0.51 -6.11 9.11
CA ALA A 249 -0.93 -6.35 9.10
C ALA A 249 -1.44 -6.67 7.70
N LEU A 250 -2.58 -7.34 7.66
CA LEU A 250 -3.25 -7.79 6.44
C LEU A 250 -4.67 -7.23 6.38
N THR A 251 -5.15 -7.03 5.16
CA THR A 251 -6.52 -6.58 4.88
C THR A 251 -7.15 -7.38 3.72
N GLY A 252 -8.46 -7.33 3.62
CA GLY A 252 -9.20 -7.81 2.46
C GLY A 252 -8.84 -9.22 2.01
N ALA A 253 -8.58 -9.38 0.73
CA ALA A 253 -8.27 -10.68 0.12
C ALA A 253 -7.02 -11.34 0.71
N GLY A 254 -6.00 -10.57 1.06
CA GLY A 254 -4.79 -11.08 1.72
C GLY A 254 -5.07 -11.67 3.10
N LEU A 255 -5.96 -11.03 3.84
CA LEU A 255 -6.40 -11.53 5.15
C LEU A 255 -7.19 -12.83 5.03
N ILE A 256 -8.11 -12.91 4.07
CA ILE A 256 -8.89 -14.13 3.82
C ILE A 256 -7.97 -15.29 3.44
N ALA A 257 -6.99 -15.06 2.56
CA ALA A 257 -5.98 -16.06 2.20
C ALA A 257 -5.20 -16.55 3.43
N HIS A 258 -4.84 -15.63 4.31
CA HIS A 258 -4.17 -15.97 5.57
C HIS A 258 -5.03 -16.85 6.48
N PHE A 259 -6.28 -16.50 6.70
CA PHE A 259 -7.20 -17.32 7.49
C PHE A 259 -7.43 -18.70 6.88
N ASN A 260 -7.55 -18.78 5.56
CA ASN A 260 -7.69 -20.07 4.86
C ASN A 260 -6.46 -20.94 5.09
N GLN A 261 -5.25 -20.36 5.09
CA GLN A 261 -4.02 -21.10 5.36
C GLN A 261 -3.96 -21.60 6.81
N VAL A 262 -4.36 -20.78 7.77
CA VAL A 262 -4.44 -21.18 9.20
C VAL A 262 -5.45 -22.30 9.38
N GLU A 263 -6.63 -22.20 8.76
CA GLU A 263 -7.65 -23.23 8.81
C GLU A 263 -7.18 -24.55 8.19
N GLU A 264 -6.49 -24.49 7.04
CA GLU A 264 -5.94 -25.66 6.37
C GLU A 264 -4.92 -26.38 7.25
N THR A 265 -4.02 -25.63 7.91
CA THR A 265 -3.04 -26.18 8.85
C THR A 265 -3.74 -26.89 10.04
N LEU A 266 -4.81 -26.28 10.56
CA LEU A 266 -5.59 -26.88 11.63
C LEU A 266 -6.28 -28.18 11.16
N LYS A 267 -6.85 -28.20 9.97
CA LYS A 267 -7.45 -29.39 9.37
C LYS A 267 -6.44 -30.53 9.17
N GLU A 268 -5.22 -30.20 8.71
CA GLU A 268 -4.13 -31.17 8.58
C GLU A 268 -3.76 -31.78 9.93
N ALA A 269 -3.61 -30.94 10.96
CA ALA A 269 -3.32 -31.42 12.31
C ALA A 269 -4.43 -32.34 12.85
N ALA A 270 -5.68 -31.95 12.65
CA ALA A 270 -6.84 -32.75 13.04
C ALA A 270 -6.85 -34.11 12.32
N ALA A 271 -6.58 -34.13 11.02
CA ALA A 271 -6.50 -35.37 10.24
C ALA A 271 -5.40 -36.31 10.74
N LEU A 272 -4.21 -35.78 11.05
CA LEU A 272 -3.13 -36.58 11.64
C LEU A 272 -3.52 -37.20 12.98
N LEU A 273 -4.25 -36.44 13.79
CA LEU A 273 -4.73 -36.91 15.12
C LEU A 273 -6.02 -37.73 15.03
N LYS A 274 -6.64 -37.81 13.85
CA LYS A 274 -7.92 -38.53 13.62
C LYS A 274 -9.06 -37.99 14.51
N VAL A 275 -9.12 -36.67 14.65
CA VAL A 275 -10.16 -35.96 15.40
C VAL A 275 -10.74 -34.83 14.58
N SER A 276 -11.84 -34.23 15.04
CA SER A 276 -12.33 -32.97 14.46
C SER A 276 -11.42 -31.80 14.85
N PRO A 277 -11.39 -30.72 14.06
CA PRO A 277 -10.57 -29.52 14.39
C PRO A 277 -10.79 -28.98 15.81
N ALA A 278 -12.02 -29.03 16.31
CA ALA A 278 -12.37 -28.60 17.67
C ALA A 278 -11.70 -29.42 18.77
N ASP A 279 -11.32 -30.65 18.48
CA ASP A 279 -10.77 -31.59 19.46
C ASP A 279 -9.22 -31.70 19.40
N VAL A 280 -8.56 -30.92 18.55
CA VAL A 280 -7.09 -30.99 18.35
C VAL A 280 -6.33 -30.76 19.65
N VAL A 281 -6.63 -29.70 20.38
CA VAL A 281 -5.95 -29.36 21.65
C VAL A 281 -6.18 -30.47 22.69
N LYS A 282 -7.42 -30.95 22.84
CA LYS A 282 -7.78 -32.01 23.76
C LYS A 282 -7.01 -33.30 23.45
N ARG A 283 -6.92 -33.67 22.18
CA ARG A 283 -6.17 -34.88 21.76
C ARG A 283 -4.69 -34.77 22.01
N ILE A 284 -4.09 -33.60 21.71
CA ILE A 284 -2.67 -33.36 21.99
C ILE A 284 -2.38 -33.47 23.47
N THR A 285 -3.21 -32.86 24.32
CA THR A 285 -3.08 -32.94 25.77
C THR A 285 -3.12 -34.39 26.27
N ALA A 286 -4.07 -35.16 25.76
CA ALA A 286 -4.16 -36.59 26.11
C ALA A 286 -2.91 -37.38 25.68
N LEU A 287 -2.39 -37.16 24.49
CA LEU A 287 -1.18 -37.80 24.00
C LEU A 287 0.04 -37.44 24.84
N GLN A 288 0.16 -36.17 25.25
CA GLN A 288 1.26 -35.74 26.13
C GLN A 288 1.23 -36.43 27.48
N GLU A 289 0.03 -36.65 28.06
CA GLU A 289 -0.11 -37.41 29.30
C GLU A 289 0.23 -38.88 29.10
N GLU A 290 -0.22 -39.52 28.01
CA GLU A 290 0.14 -40.90 27.66
C GLU A 290 1.68 -41.07 27.58
N VAL A 291 2.38 -40.14 26.95
CA VAL A 291 3.86 -40.15 26.84
C VAL A 291 4.53 -40.08 28.22
N LYS A 292 4.00 -39.28 29.15
CA LYS A 292 4.56 -39.16 30.49
C LYS A 292 4.45 -40.44 31.30
N THR A 293 3.49 -41.31 31.01
CA THR A 293 3.26 -42.57 31.72
C THR A 293 4.02 -43.75 31.13
N LEU A 294 4.62 -43.61 29.98
CA LEU A 294 5.51 -44.61 29.37
C LEU A 294 6.94 -44.53 29.88
#